data_ce8c89680af6365b9f6aa1c5fb707c97
#
_entry.id   ce8c89680af6365b9f6aa1c5fb707c97
#
_cell.length_a   1.000
_cell.length_b   1.000
_cell.length_c   1.000
_cell.angle_alpha   90.00
_cell.angle_beta   90.00
_cell.angle_gamma   90.00
#
_symmetry.space_group_name_H-M   'P 1'
#
loop_
_entity.id
_entity.type
_entity.pdbx_description
1 polymer ?
#
loop_
_entity_poly.entity_id
_entity_poly.type
_entity_poly.pdbx_seq_one_letter_code
_entity_poly.pdbx_strand_id
1 'polypeptide(L)'
;MHEINLSEAVTFVPNKHLPVYNWFYYKEGFAKDLVDWLIEKYKITGTVLDPFCGSGTTLLACKEKKIDSLGLDVSPLAVLASKVKTRNYDTQELEDCWNKLKKESERISTHLPKERWVRRLFIRNELEKMLGLDEQILEMKNEKVRDFFRLALISSVDQCMLAEKRGGSLRLNKRKYVRPIQKVFEKKVQVMLNDLEKTKNDFELEPRVFENDARIQKIEGEFIDAVITSPPYLNKIEYTSVYKMELGLFFGAQETKLRAHIADNAPTGRDY
;
A
#
# COMPACT_ATOMS: atom_id res chain seq x y z
N MET A 1 12.92 -28.55 -5.46
CA MET A 1 11.74 -27.74 -5.03
C MET A 1 11.89 -27.52 -3.54
N HIS A 2 12.00 -26.27 -3.10
CA HIS A 2 11.97 -25.97 -1.67
C HIS A 2 10.54 -26.25 -1.17
N GLU A 3 10.44 -27.01 -0.07
CA GLU A 3 9.18 -27.14 0.64
C GLU A 3 8.81 -25.78 1.24
N ILE A 4 7.64 -25.28 0.92
CA ILE A 4 7.12 -24.02 1.45
C ILE A 4 6.18 -24.30 2.61
N ASN A 5 6.30 -23.55 3.69
CA ASN A 5 5.29 -23.57 4.76
C ASN A 5 4.07 -22.78 4.31
N LEU A 6 3.07 -23.47 3.75
CA LEU A 6 1.87 -22.85 3.21
C LEU A 6 1.09 -22.06 4.26
N SER A 7 1.12 -22.44 5.54
CA SER A 7 0.38 -21.71 6.58
C SER A 7 0.93 -20.31 6.83
N GLU A 8 2.21 -20.10 6.66
CA GLU A 8 2.86 -18.78 6.75
C GLU A 8 2.80 -18.04 5.40
N ALA A 9 3.00 -18.77 4.31
CA ALA A 9 3.07 -18.20 2.97
C ALA A 9 1.75 -17.55 2.51
N VAL A 10 0.60 -18.01 2.99
CA VAL A 10 -0.70 -17.38 2.72
C VAL A 10 -0.97 -16.12 3.56
N THR A 11 0.02 -15.64 4.31
CA THR A 11 -0.07 -14.41 5.09
C THR A 11 1.00 -13.40 4.66
N PHE A 12 0.79 -12.12 4.97
CA PHE A 12 1.78 -11.08 4.71
C PHE A 12 2.95 -11.07 5.71
N VAL A 13 2.90 -11.89 6.76
CA VAL A 13 3.85 -11.82 7.89
C VAL A 13 5.32 -11.94 7.45
N PRO A 14 5.71 -12.87 6.57
CA PRO A 14 7.10 -12.97 6.11
C PRO A 14 7.61 -11.72 5.40
N ASN A 15 6.74 -11.02 4.66
CA ASN A 15 7.09 -9.81 3.93
C ASN A 15 7.51 -8.62 4.81
N LYS A 16 7.19 -8.65 6.11
CA LYS A 16 7.54 -7.57 7.06
C LYS A 16 9.04 -7.34 7.20
N HIS A 17 9.84 -8.33 6.89
CA HIS A 17 11.30 -8.28 7.04
C HIS A 17 12.02 -8.17 5.69
N LEU A 18 11.28 -8.22 4.59
CA LEU A 18 11.85 -8.14 3.24
C LEU A 18 11.93 -6.69 2.76
N PRO A 19 13.08 -6.25 2.21
CA PRO A 19 13.21 -4.93 1.59
C PRO A 19 12.12 -4.69 0.56
N VAL A 20 11.67 -3.47 0.42
CA VAL A 20 10.58 -3.02 -0.46
C VAL A 20 9.21 -3.60 -0.09
N TYR A 21 9.07 -4.92 0.15
CA TYR A 21 7.82 -5.54 0.58
C TYR A 21 7.30 -4.93 1.88
N ASN A 22 8.19 -4.59 2.83
CA ASN A 22 7.87 -4.01 4.13
C ASN A 22 7.43 -2.54 4.08
N TRP A 23 7.48 -1.88 2.92
CA TRP A 23 7.16 -0.46 2.82
C TRP A 23 5.73 -0.12 3.22
N PHE A 24 4.82 -1.03 2.93
CA PHE A 24 3.44 -0.93 3.40
C PHE A 24 2.93 -2.31 3.84
N TYR A 25 2.49 -2.41 5.10
CA TYR A 25 1.89 -3.63 5.62
C TYR A 25 0.46 -3.77 5.11
N TYR A 26 0.23 -4.79 4.29
CA TYR A 26 -1.09 -5.10 3.73
C TYR A 26 -1.59 -6.41 4.33
N LYS A 27 -2.54 -6.31 5.28
CA LYS A 27 -2.95 -7.44 6.13
C LYS A 27 -3.49 -8.62 5.34
N GLU A 28 -4.17 -8.33 4.25
CA GLU A 28 -4.83 -9.30 3.38
C GLU A 28 -3.89 -9.90 2.31
N GLY A 29 -2.65 -9.47 2.30
CA GLY A 29 -1.65 -9.97 1.36
C GLY A 29 -1.06 -11.33 1.77
N PHE A 30 -0.40 -11.96 0.82
CA PHE A 30 0.36 -13.20 0.98
C PHE A 30 1.87 -12.92 0.88
N ALA A 31 2.68 -13.93 1.23
CA ALA A 31 4.13 -13.81 1.20
C ALA A 31 4.70 -13.88 -0.22
N LYS A 32 5.84 -13.23 -0.43
CA LYS A 32 6.69 -13.36 -1.63
C LYS A 32 6.98 -14.83 -1.96
N ASP A 33 7.33 -15.62 -0.96
CA ASP A 33 7.72 -17.03 -1.12
C ASP A 33 6.63 -17.87 -1.79
N LEU A 34 5.35 -17.54 -1.58
CA LEU A 34 4.24 -18.21 -2.26
C LEU A 34 4.30 -17.94 -3.77
N VAL A 35 4.53 -16.69 -4.16
CA VAL A 35 4.62 -16.31 -5.58
C VAL A 35 5.83 -16.97 -6.22
N ASP A 36 6.97 -16.93 -5.57
CA ASP A 36 8.21 -17.56 -6.05
C ASP A 36 8.01 -19.06 -6.26
N TRP A 37 7.40 -19.73 -5.30
CA TRP A 37 7.08 -21.16 -5.39
C TRP A 37 6.12 -21.48 -6.56
N LEU A 38 5.08 -20.66 -6.76
CA LEU A 38 4.14 -20.84 -7.88
C LEU A 38 4.86 -20.68 -9.23
N ILE A 39 5.67 -19.63 -9.37
CA ILE A 39 6.42 -19.34 -10.60
C ILE A 39 7.35 -20.53 -10.92
N GLU A 40 8.09 -21.03 -9.94
CA GLU A 40 9.00 -22.15 -10.11
C GLU A 40 8.28 -23.48 -10.40
N LYS A 41 7.21 -23.77 -9.65
CA LYS A 41 6.45 -25.01 -9.76
C LYS A 41 5.78 -25.15 -11.13
N TYR A 42 5.21 -24.05 -11.62
CA TYR A 42 4.49 -24.04 -12.89
C TYR A 42 5.33 -23.54 -14.07
N LYS A 43 6.62 -23.21 -13.83
CA LYS A 43 7.57 -22.72 -14.84
C LYS A 43 7.03 -21.52 -15.62
N ILE A 44 6.47 -20.56 -14.90
CA ILE A 44 5.87 -19.36 -15.47
C ILE A 44 6.99 -18.47 -16.02
N THR A 45 6.94 -18.14 -17.30
CA THR A 45 7.94 -17.32 -18.02
C THR A 45 7.33 -16.15 -18.79
N GLY A 46 6.02 -16.16 -19.01
CA GLY A 46 5.30 -15.10 -19.72
C GLY A 46 4.66 -14.08 -18.76
N THR A 47 3.76 -13.27 -19.29
CA THR A 47 3.10 -12.18 -18.56
C THR A 47 2.15 -12.69 -17.48
N VAL A 48 2.28 -12.19 -16.26
CA VAL A 48 1.44 -12.53 -15.11
C VAL A 48 0.43 -11.43 -14.83
N LEU A 49 -0.84 -11.81 -14.63
CA LEU A 49 -1.90 -10.92 -14.18
C LEU A 49 -2.22 -11.16 -12.71
N ASP A 50 -2.33 -10.08 -11.91
CA ASP A 50 -2.96 -10.09 -10.60
C ASP A 50 -4.14 -9.10 -10.60
N PRO A 51 -5.39 -9.56 -10.80
CA PRO A 51 -6.57 -8.71 -10.87
C PRO A 51 -7.03 -8.15 -9.52
N PHE A 52 -6.39 -8.54 -8.41
CA PHE A 52 -6.61 -8.04 -7.05
C PHE A 52 -5.26 -7.83 -6.36
N CYS A 53 -4.40 -7.02 -6.97
CA CYS A 53 -2.97 -6.97 -6.65
C CYS A 53 -2.64 -6.42 -5.26
N GLY A 54 -3.58 -5.78 -4.58
CA GLY A 54 -3.36 -5.24 -3.24
C GLY A 54 -2.12 -4.36 -3.19
N SER A 55 -1.19 -4.68 -2.29
CA SER A 55 0.07 -3.93 -2.18
C SER A 55 1.19 -4.39 -3.12
N GLY A 56 0.87 -5.20 -4.15
CA GLY A 56 1.77 -5.53 -5.25
C GLY A 56 2.78 -6.64 -4.98
N THR A 57 2.48 -7.60 -4.08
CA THR A 57 3.42 -8.71 -3.79
C THR A 57 3.72 -9.54 -5.04
N THR A 58 2.69 -9.93 -5.80
CA THR A 58 2.83 -10.68 -7.07
C THR A 58 3.70 -9.91 -8.05
N LEU A 59 3.40 -8.62 -8.24
CA LEU A 59 4.07 -7.79 -9.24
C LEU A 59 5.55 -7.57 -8.91
N LEU A 60 5.87 -7.34 -7.62
CA LEU A 60 7.25 -7.16 -7.20
C LEU A 60 8.05 -8.46 -7.32
N ALA A 61 7.48 -9.61 -6.97
CA ALA A 61 8.12 -10.90 -7.14
C ALA A 61 8.36 -11.24 -8.63
N CYS A 62 7.41 -10.93 -9.50
CA CYS A 62 7.58 -11.06 -10.95
C CYS A 62 8.72 -10.16 -11.46
N LYS A 63 8.74 -8.89 -11.03
CA LYS A 63 9.81 -7.94 -11.38
C LYS A 63 11.19 -8.46 -11.00
N GLU A 64 11.37 -8.98 -9.78
CA GLU A 64 12.62 -9.57 -9.32
C GLU A 64 13.08 -10.77 -10.17
N LYS A 65 12.12 -11.50 -10.73
CA LYS A 65 12.39 -12.66 -11.64
C LYS A 65 12.42 -12.26 -13.12
N LYS A 66 12.35 -10.96 -13.45
CA LYS A 66 12.31 -10.42 -14.83
C LYS A 66 11.11 -10.95 -15.65
N ILE A 67 9.98 -11.17 -14.98
CA ILE A 67 8.71 -11.58 -15.57
C ILE A 67 7.82 -10.35 -15.69
N ASP A 68 7.26 -10.10 -16.88
CA ASP A 68 6.29 -9.01 -17.07
C ASP A 68 5.02 -9.27 -16.26
N SER A 69 4.43 -8.19 -15.73
CA SER A 69 3.22 -8.35 -14.93
C SER A 69 2.31 -7.13 -14.96
N LEU A 70 1.03 -7.40 -14.74
CA LEU A 70 -0.04 -6.42 -14.73
C LEU A 70 -0.90 -6.63 -13.49
N GLY A 71 -1.18 -5.54 -12.78
CA GLY A 71 -2.01 -5.55 -11.58
C GLY A 71 -3.19 -4.61 -11.67
N LEU A 72 -4.31 -5.04 -11.09
CA LEU A 72 -5.51 -4.24 -10.92
C LEU A 72 -5.88 -4.20 -9.45
N ASP A 73 -6.37 -3.07 -8.97
CA ASP A 73 -7.06 -2.97 -7.69
C ASP A 73 -8.02 -1.77 -7.72
N VAL A 74 -9.13 -1.84 -7.00
CA VAL A 74 -10.09 -0.73 -6.87
C VAL A 74 -9.70 0.25 -5.77
N SER A 75 -8.81 -0.14 -4.86
CA SER A 75 -8.35 0.70 -3.76
C SER A 75 -7.22 1.61 -4.19
N PRO A 76 -7.38 2.95 -4.16
CA PRO A 76 -6.31 3.88 -4.52
C PRO A 76 -5.08 3.73 -3.61
N LEU A 77 -5.27 3.30 -2.37
CA LEU A 77 -4.17 3.01 -1.44
C LEU A 77 -3.37 1.76 -1.87
N ALA A 78 -4.07 0.70 -2.28
CA ALA A 78 -3.46 -0.52 -2.79
C ALA A 78 -2.66 -0.22 -4.08
N VAL A 79 -3.27 0.51 -5.01
CA VAL A 79 -2.64 0.94 -6.25
C VAL A 79 -1.40 1.80 -5.99
N LEU A 80 -1.49 2.79 -5.07
CA LEU A 80 -0.34 3.59 -4.66
C LEU A 80 0.80 2.71 -4.12
N ALA A 81 0.48 1.80 -3.18
CA ALA A 81 1.47 0.92 -2.58
C ALA A 81 2.12 -0.01 -3.62
N SER A 82 1.32 -0.56 -4.53
CA SER A 82 1.78 -1.43 -5.60
C SER A 82 2.69 -0.68 -6.59
N LYS A 83 2.25 0.48 -7.08
CA LYS A 83 3.06 1.35 -7.96
C LYS A 83 4.39 1.73 -7.32
N VAL A 84 4.36 2.21 -6.07
CA VAL A 84 5.58 2.67 -5.38
C VAL A 84 6.57 1.54 -5.18
N LYS A 85 6.12 0.34 -4.84
CA LYS A 85 7.01 -0.82 -4.65
C LYS A 85 7.60 -1.35 -5.95
N THR A 86 6.93 -1.15 -7.08
CA THR A 86 7.33 -1.75 -8.35
C THR A 86 8.02 -0.80 -9.33
N ARG A 87 7.99 0.51 -9.07
CA ARG A 87 8.70 1.52 -9.88
C ARG A 87 10.21 1.48 -9.69
N ASN A 88 10.94 1.97 -10.70
CA ASN A 88 12.37 2.28 -10.59
C ASN A 88 12.54 3.73 -10.19
N TYR A 89 13.55 4.01 -9.38
CA TYR A 89 13.82 5.34 -8.83
C TYR A 89 15.26 5.79 -9.11
N ASP A 90 15.43 7.07 -9.39
CA ASP A 90 16.69 7.75 -9.24
C ASP A 90 16.88 8.08 -7.75
N THR A 91 17.84 7.40 -7.11
CA THR A 91 18.12 7.55 -5.68
C THR A 91 18.64 8.94 -5.34
N GLN A 92 19.42 9.56 -6.24
CA GLN A 92 19.93 10.92 -6.03
C GLN A 92 18.77 11.94 -6.03
N GLU A 93 17.83 11.81 -6.98
CA GLU A 93 16.64 12.67 -7.01
C GLU A 93 15.81 12.53 -5.73
N LEU A 94 15.64 11.30 -5.23
CA LEU A 94 14.93 11.05 -3.97
C LEU A 94 15.64 11.72 -2.79
N GLU A 95 16.97 11.61 -2.70
CA GLU A 95 17.76 12.22 -1.62
C GLU A 95 17.70 13.75 -1.66
N ASP A 96 17.79 14.35 -2.82
CA ASP A 96 17.69 15.80 -3.00
C ASP A 96 16.31 16.31 -2.57
N CYS A 97 15.25 15.63 -3.01
CA CYS A 97 13.89 15.95 -2.60
C CYS A 97 13.67 15.73 -1.09
N TRP A 98 14.25 14.67 -0.52
CA TRP A 98 14.21 14.42 0.92
C TRP A 98 14.89 15.51 1.73
N ASN A 99 16.07 15.94 1.29
CA ASN A 99 16.81 17.01 1.96
C ASN A 99 16.07 18.35 1.92
N LYS A 100 15.35 18.63 0.84
CA LYS A 100 14.46 19.79 0.73
C LYS A 100 13.26 19.65 1.68
N LEU A 101 12.56 18.51 1.64
CA LEU A 101 11.38 18.25 2.46
C LEU A 101 11.69 18.36 3.97
N LYS A 102 12.84 17.86 4.41
CA LYS A 102 13.30 17.98 5.81
C LYS A 102 13.46 19.44 6.28
N LYS A 103 13.99 20.31 5.42
CA LYS A 103 14.18 21.73 5.76
C LYS A 103 12.87 22.48 5.90
N GLU A 104 11.84 22.04 5.16
CA GLU A 104 10.52 22.69 5.10
C GLU A 104 9.48 21.98 6.01
N SER A 105 9.89 20.99 6.80
CA SER A 105 8.99 20.05 7.52
C SER A 105 8.23 20.65 8.72
N GLU A 106 8.31 21.95 8.96
CA GLU A 106 7.58 22.64 10.04
C GLU A 106 6.18 23.14 9.60
N ARG A 107 5.77 22.87 8.36
CA ARG A 107 4.45 23.27 7.86
C ARG A 107 3.35 22.58 8.66
N ILE A 108 2.39 23.37 9.11
CA ILE A 108 1.20 22.93 9.83
C ILE A 108 -0.01 23.22 8.96
N SER A 109 -0.80 22.18 8.65
CA SER A 109 -2.04 22.36 7.92
C SER A 109 -3.12 22.98 8.79
N THR A 110 -3.88 23.91 8.21
CA THR A 110 -5.12 24.44 8.80
C THR A 110 -6.36 23.65 8.34
N HIS A 111 -6.21 22.76 7.36
CA HIS A 111 -7.29 21.98 6.75
C HIS A 111 -7.47 20.64 7.49
N LEU A 112 -8.20 20.66 8.59
CA LEU A 112 -8.49 19.43 9.34
C LEU A 112 -9.64 18.63 8.71
N PRO A 113 -9.63 17.29 8.84
CA PRO A 113 -10.75 16.44 8.41
C PRO A 113 -12.07 16.91 9.03
N LYS A 114 -13.16 16.90 8.24
CA LYS A 114 -14.50 17.29 8.73
C LYS A 114 -15.00 16.33 9.81
N GLU A 115 -14.68 15.08 9.71
CA GLU A 115 -15.11 13.99 10.57
C GLU A 115 -14.51 14.12 11.97
N ARG A 116 -15.36 14.42 12.97
CA ARG A 116 -14.93 14.56 14.38
C ARG A 116 -14.31 13.28 14.94
N TRP A 117 -14.75 12.10 14.46
CA TRP A 117 -14.21 10.83 14.92
C TRP A 117 -12.75 10.63 14.50
N VAL A 118 -12.37 11.06 13.27
CA VAL A 118 -10.97 11.04 12.80
C VAL A 118 -10.10 11.89 13.70
N ARG A 119 -10.50 13.15 13.95
CA ARG A 119 -9.76 14.09 14.78
C ARG A 119 -9.53 13.60 16.22
N ARG A 120 -10.44 12.79 16.76
CA ARG A 120 -10.31 12.20 18.12
C ARG A 120 -9.26 11.11 18.21
N LEU A 121 -8.83 10.54 17.09
CA LEU A 121 -7.84 9.47 17.05
C LEU A 121 -6.40 9.98 17.00
N PHE A 122 -6.20 11.29 16.99
CA PHE A 122 -4.86 11.91 16.95
C PHE A 122 -4.69 12.97 18.04
N ILE A 123 -3.43 13.20 18.41
CA ILE A 123 -3.03 14.44 19.07
C ILE A 123 -3.13 15.53 18.00
N ARG A 124 -3.83 16.62 18.31
CA ARG A 124 -4.16 17.66 17.31
C ARG A 124 -2.93 18.19 16.56
N ASN A 125 -1.89 18.57 17.28
CA ASN A 125 -0.66 19.09 16.67
C ASN A 125 0.03 18.07 15.74
N GLU A 126 0.00 16.76 16.10
CA GLU A 126 0.58 15.71 15.25
C GLU A 126 -0.26 15.49 13.99
N LEU A 127 -1.58 15.61 14.07
CA LEU A 127 -2.46 15.56 12.89
C LEU A 127 -2.23 16.75 11.96
N GLU A 128 -2.14 17.97 12.51
CA GLU A 128 -1.86 19.20 11.75
C GLU A 128 -0.52 19.12 11.02
N LYS A 129 0.52 18.60 11.66
CA LYS A 129 1.84 18.35 11.05
C LYS A 129 1.78 17.27 9.95
N MET A 130 1.06 16.19 10.20
CA MET A 130 0.88 15.10 9.22
C MET A 130 0.23 15.61 7.93
N LEU A 131 -0.83 16.40 8.06
CA LEU A 131 -1.53 16.98 6.91
C LEU A 131 -0.67 18.05 6.22
N GLY A 132 0.09 18.84 6.97
CA GLY A 132 1.07 19.79 6.41
C GLY A 132 2.16 19.11 5.58
N LEU A 133 2.64 17.94 6.03
CA LEU A 133 3.56 17.10 5.27
C LEU A 133 2.91 16.56 3.98
N ASP A 134 1.65 16.07 4.04
CA ASP A 134 0.95 15.60 2.83
C ASP A 134 0.77 16.73 1.81
N GLU A 135 0.39 17.94 2.26
CA GLU A 135 0.29 19.12 1.41
C GLU A 135 1.62 19.44 0.69
N GLN A 136 2.73 19.42 1.43
CA GLN A 136 4.07 19.64 0.85
C GLN A 136 4.46 18.56 -0.16
N ILE A 137 4.17 17.30 0.15
CA ILE A 137 4.44 16.17 -0.75
C ILE A 137 3.60 16.30 -2.03
N LEU A 138 2.33 16.71 -1.92
CA LEU A 138 1.44 16.89 -3.07
C LEU A 138 1.89 18.04 -4.01
N GLU A 139 2.68 18.99 -3.54
CA GLU A 139 3.29 20.05 -4.37
C GLU A 139 4.47 19.55 -5.23
N MET A 140 4.98 18.35 -5.00
CA MET A 140 6.08 17.78 -5.79
C MET A 140 5.63 17.49 -7.23
N LYS A 141 6.43 17.96 -8.21
CA LYS A 141 6.10 17.83 -9.64
C LYS A 141 6.27 16.40 -10.16
N ASN A 142 7.35 15.71 -9.73
CA ASN A 142 7.61 14.34 -10.16
C ASN A 142 6.65 13.39 -9.42
N GLU A 143 5.77 12.74 -10.18
CA GLU A 143 4.76 11.81 -9.64
C GLU A 143 5.41 10.63 -8.90
N LYS A 144 6.49 10.04 -9.45
CA LYS A 144 7.15 8.90 -8.82
C LYS A 144 7.72 9.28 -7.44
N VAL A 145 8.37 10.44 -7.35
CA VAL A 145 8.94 10.98 -6.11
C VAL A 145 7.85 11.34 -5.11
N ARG A 146 6.80 12.01 -5.57
CA ARG A 146 5.63 12.37 -4.76
C ARG A 146 4.99 11.13 -4.14
N ASP A 147 4.71 10.13 -4.96
CA ASP A 147 4.06 8.88 -4.52
C ASP A 147 4.95 8.11 -3.53
N PHE A 148 6.27 8.11 -3.71
CA PHE A 148 7.24 7.50 -2.78
C PHE A 148 7.14 8.09 -1.38
N PHE A 149 7.23 9.42 -1.25
CA PHE A 149 7.12 10.09 0.05
C PHE A 149 5.72 9.99 0.62
N ARG A 150 4.69 10.01 -0.22
CA ARG A 150 3.31 9.86 0.23
C ARG A 150 3.05 8.48 0.82
N LEU A 151 3.57 7.41 0.21
CA LEU A 151 3.47 6.06 0.79
C LEU A 151 4.21 5.97 2.13
N ALA A 152 5.39 6.59 2.24
CA ALA A 152 6.14 6.65 3.50
C ALA A 152 5.32 7.34 4.61
N LEU A 153 4.65 8.46 4.30
CA LEU A 153 3.80 9.19 5.23
C LEU A 153 2.58 8.36 5.65
N ILE A 154 1.87 7.78 4.69
CA ILE A 154 0.70 6.92 4.95
C ILE A 154 1.07 5.72 5.82
N SER A 155 2.23 5.09 5.57
CA SER A 155 2.73 3.97 6.36
C SER A 155 3.11 4.35 7.80
N SER A 156 3.20 5.64 8.10
CA SER A 156 3.54 6.17 9.42
C SER A 156 2.32 6.38 10.33
N VAL A 157 1.11 6.40 9.77
CA VAL A 157 -0.14 6.76 10.47
C VAL A 157 -0.39 5.94 11.71
N ASP A 158 -0.23 4.61 11.62
CA ASP A 158 -0.56 3.69 12.71
C ASP A 158 0.25 3.95 14.00
N GLN A 159 1.48 4.46 13.87
CA GLN A 159 2.33 4.78 15.00
C GLN A 159 2.01 6.15 15.62
N CYS A 160 1.27 7.00 14.90
CA CYS A 160 0.97 8.37 15.27
C CYS A 160 -0.47 8.56 15.74
N MET A 161 -1.31 7.52 15.73
CA MET A 161 -2.71 7.61 16.18
C MET A 161 -2.93 7.02 17.58
N LEU A 162 -3.89 7.59 18.32
CA LEU A 162 -4.37 7.14 19.63
C LEU A 162 -5.34 5.94 19.51
N ALA A 163 -5.18 5.10 18.51
CA ALA A 163 -6.04 3.95 18.31
C ALA A 163 -5.23 2.70 17.97
N GLU A 164 -5.85 1.57 18.19
CA GLU A 164 -5.35 0.25 17.83
C GLU A 164 -6.28 -0.36 16.77
N LYS A 165 -5.69 -0.89 15.70
CA LYS A 165 -6.43 -1.67 14.71
C LYS A 165 -6.68 -3.08 15.27
N ARG A 166 -7.95 -3.44 15.43
CA ARG A 166 -8.39 -4.78 15.86
C ARG A 166 -9.33 -5.35 14.82
N GLY A 167 -8.79 -6.17 13.91
CA GLY A 167 -9.53 -6.63 12.74
C GLY A 167 -9.94 -5.44 11.87
N GLY A 168 -11.22 -5.34 11.52
CA GLY A 168 -11.80 -4.20 10.78
C GLY A 168 -12.23 -3.01 11.65
N SER A 169 -11.94 -3.00 12.96
CA SER A 169 -12.35 -1.94 13.89
C SER A 169 -11.16 -1.13 14.42
N LEU A 170 -11.42 0.14 14.75
CA LEU A 170 -10.48 1.03 15.43
C LEU A 170 -10.93 1.22 16.88
N ARG A 171 -10.09 0.83 17.83
CA ARG A 171 -10.34 1.04 19.25
C ARG A 171 -9.49 2.19 19.76
N LEU A 172 -10.14 3.27 20.22
CA LEU A 172 -9.45 4.40 20.87
C LEU A 172 -8.75 3.92 22.14
N ASN A 173 -7.45 4.20 22.25
CA ASN A 173 -6.64 3.98 23.44
C ASN A 173 -5.88 5.26 23.78
N LYS A 174 -6.47 6.10 24.64
CA LYS A 174 -5.87 7.39 25.07
C LYS A 174 -4.55 7.24 25.84
N ARG A 175 -4.23 6.03 26.33
CA ARG A 175 -2.98 5.74 27.04
C ARG A 175 -1.90 5.19 26.11
N LYS A 176 -2.21 4.98 24.83
CA LYS A 176 -1.23 4.53 23.84
C LYS A 176 -0.14 5.58 23.69
N TYR A 177 1.12 5.18 23.79
CA TYR A 177 2.24 6.04 23.46
C TYR A 177 2.23 6.33 21.96
N VAL A 178 2.14 7.60 21.60
CA VAL A 178 2.11 8.08 20.23
C VAL A 178 3.46 8.71 19.91
N ARG A 179 4.05 8.30 18.80
CA ARG A 179 5.31 8.86 18.33
C ARG A 179 5.06 10.12 17.51
N PRO A 180 5.95 11.14 17.59
CA PRO A 180 5.87 12.31 16.72
C PRO A 180 5.94 11.92 15.25
N ILE A 181 5.02 12.44 14.43
CA ILE A 181 4.91 12.07 12.99
C ILE A 181 6.21 12.32 12.23
N GLN A 182 6.90 13.42 12.46
CA GLN A 182 8.14 13.75 11.79
C GLN A 182 9.20 12.66 12.00
N LYS A 183 9.38 12.17 13.25
CA LYS A 183 10.35 11.11 13.56
C LYS A 183 9.98 9.77 12.92
N VAL A 184 8.68 9.43 12.90
CA VAL A 184 8.21 8.17 12.30
C VAL A 184 8.38 8.23 10.79
N PHE A 185 7.99 9.33 10.17
CA PHE A 185 8.11 9.57 8.75
C PHE A 185 9.58 9.56 8.30
N GLU A 186 10.46 10.31 8.97
CA GLU A 186 11.90 10.31 8.69
C GLU A 186 12.49 8.90 8.75
N LYS A 187 12.20 8.15 9.81
CA LYS A 187 12.65 6.76 9.93
C LYS A 187 12.13 5.90 8.78
N LYS A 188 10.88 6.08 8.36
CA LYS A 188 10.28 5.31 7.27
C LYS A 188 10.94 5.63 5.93
N VAL A 189 11.15 6.91 5.64
CA VAL A 189 11.88 7.34 4.43
C VAL A 189 13.28 6.75 4.39
N GLN A 190 14.02 6.80 5.52
CA GLN A 190 15.36 6.23 5.58
C GLN A 190 15.38 4.71 5.34
N VAL A 191 14.40 3.98 5.89
CA VAL A 191 14.27 2.54 5.59
C VAL A 191 14.02 2.31 4.10
N MET A 192 13.14 3.10 3.47
CA MET A 192 12.79 2.94 2.07
C MET A 192 13.99 3.28 1.14
N LEU A 193 14.75 4.33 1.45
CA LEU A 193 15.97 4.69 0.72
C LEU A 193 17.05 3.59 0.84
N ASN A 194 17.31 3.13 2.07
CA ASN A 194 18.28 2.04 2.28
C ASN A 194 17.87 0.72 1.59
N ASP A 195 16.57 0.45 1.48
CA ASP A 195 16.09 -0.72 0.76
C ASP A 195 16.36 -0.61 -0.75
N LEU A 196 16.21 0.58 -1.35
CA LEU A 196 16.56 0.82 -2.75
C LEU A 196 18.05 0.58 -3.03
N GLU A 197 18.92 1.05 -2.13
CA GLU A 197 20.37 0.79 -2.25
C GLU A 197 20.70 -0.70 -2.20
N LYS A 198 20.08 -1.45 -1.26
CA LYS A 198 20.31 -2.88 -1.08
C LYS A 198 19.82 -3.72 -2.25
N THR A 199 18.68 -3.36 -2.82
CA THR A 199 18.06 -4.13 -3.90
C THR A 199 18.64 -3.81 -5.27
N LYS A 200 19.57 -2.82 -5.37
CA LYS A 200 20.12 -2.32 -6.64
C LYS A 200 19.00 -2.14 -7.66
N ASN A 201 18.00 -1.35 -7.34
CA ASN A 201 16.72 -1.19 -8.01
C ASN A 201 16.82 -0.86 -9.52
N ASP A 202 17.63 -1.62 -10.23
CA ASP A 202 17.97 -1.49 -11.65
C ASP A 202 17.32 -2.65 -12.44
N PHE A 203 16.01 -2.74 -12.31
CA PHE A 203 15.25 -3.70 -13.11
C PHE A 203 14.76 -2.99 -14.37
N GLU A 204 14.98 -3.61 -15.54
CA GLU A 204 14.49 -3.09 -16.82
C GLU A 204 12.97 -3.02 -16.89
N LEU A 205 12.26 -3.88 -16.15
CA LEU A 205 10.81 -3.98 -16.17
C LEU A 205 10.17 -3.16 -15.05
N GLU A 206 9.15 -2.37 -15.40
CA GLU A 206 8.20 -1.77 -14.45
C GLU A 206 6.82 -2.40 -14.67
N PRO A 207 6.29 -3.15 -13.69
CA PRO A 207 4.94 -3.68 -13.75
C PRO A 207 3.90 -2.60 -13.98
N ARG A 208 2.87 -2.92 -14.76
CA ARG A 208 1.75 -2.01 -15.03
C ARG A 208 0.69 -2.17 -13.94
N VAL A 209 0.31 -1.07 -13.30
CA VAL A 209 -0.69 -1.08 -12.21
C VAL A 209 -1.79 -0.08 -12.51
N PHE A 210 -3.04 -0.55 -12.48
CA PHE A 210 -4.22 0.24 -12.79
C PHE A 210 -5.20 0.28 -11.60
N GLU A 211 -5.73 1.47 -11.32
CA GLU A 211 -6.89 1.64 -10.45
C GLU A 211 -8.14 1.35 -11.27
N ASN A 212 -8.63 0.13 -11.18
CA ASN A 212 -9.82 -0.28 -11.91
C ASN A 212 -10.48 -1.52 -11.29
N ASP A 213 -11.74 -1.74 -11.65
CA ASP A 213 -12.50 -2.91 -11.26
C ASP A 213 -12.21 -4.07 -12.22
N ALA A 214 -11.74 -5.19 -11.69
CA ALA A 214 -11.40 -6.38 -12.45
C ALA A 214 -12.59 -6.97 -13.23
N ARG A 215 -13.83 -6.66 -12.83
CA ARG A 215 -15.06 -7.13 -13.50
C ARG A 215 -15.33 -6.41 -14.82
N ILE A 216 -14.84 -5.18 -14.95
CA ILE A 216 -15.14 -4.31 -16.10
C ILE A 216 -13.90 -3.97 -16.92
N GLN A 217 -12.69 -4.20 -16.38
CA GLN A 217 -11.45 -3.93 -17.09
C GLN A 217 -11.32 -4.88 -18.27
N LYS A 218 -11.34 -4.31 -19.47
CA LYS A 218 -10.96 -5.05 -20.67
C LYS A 218 -9.44 -5.07 -20.78
N ILE A 219 -8.89 -6.27 -20.81
CA ILE A 219 -7.49 -6.51 -21.13
C ILE A 219 -7.47 -6.92 -22.60
N GLU A 220 -6.99 -6.02 -23.46
CA GLU A 220 -6.95 -6.28 -24.89
C GLU A 220 -5.78 -7.21 -25.24
N GLY A 221 -6.07 -8.21 -26.05
CA GLY A 221 -5.09 -9.18 -26.55
C GLY A 221 -4.94 -10.45 -25.70
N GLU A 222 -4.43 -11.49 -26.31
CA GLU A 222 -4.12 -12.78 -25.69
C GLU A 222 -2.65 -12.77 -25.23
N PHE A 223 -2.30 -11.95 -24.23
CA PHE A 223 -0.92 -11.81 -23.78
C PHE A 223 -0.71 -12.18 -22.29
N ILE A 224 -1.74 -12.68 -21.61
CA ILE A 224 -1.63 -13.16 -20.22
C ILE A 224 -1.38 -14.67 -20.24
N ASP A 225 -0.22 -15.05 -19.72
CA ASP A 225 0.21 -16.45 -19.65
C ASP A 225 -0.19 -17.11 -18.34
N ALA A 226 -0.28 -16.33 -17.25
CA ALA A 226 -0.69 -16.85 -15.95
C ALA A 226 -1.44 -15.80 -15.13
N VAL A 227 -2.29 -16.28 -14.20
CA VAL A 227 -2.96 -15.45 -13.19
C VAL A 227 -2.53 -15.95 -11.82
N ILE A 228 -1.91 -15.05 -11.02
CA ILE A 228 -1.56 -15.30 -9.62
C ILE A 228 -2.28 -14.25 -8.79
N THR A 229 -3.27 -14.67 -7.97
CA THR A 229 -4.11 -13.73 -7.25
C THR A 229 -4.70 -14.31 -5.97
N SER A 230 -5.12 -13.42 -5.07
CA SER A 230 -5.94 -13.74 -3.89
C SER A 230 -7.18 -12.86 -3.93
N PRO A 231 -8.29 -13.34 -4.50
CA PRO A 231 -9.51 -12.56 -4.62
C PRO A 231 -10.13 -12.28 -3.23
N PRO A 232 -10.89 -11.17 -3.09
CA PRO A 232 -11.55 -10.85 -1.83
C PRO A 232 -12.55 -11.93 -1.43
N TYR A 233 -12.57 -12.30 -0.14
CA TYR A 233 -13.49 -13.28 0.40
C TYR A 233 -14.85 -12.65 0.67
N LEU A 234 -15.92 -13.25 0.17
CA LEU A 234 -17.29 -12.72 0.18
C LEU A 234 -17.90 -12.49 1.58
N ASN A 235 -17.36 -13.07 2.65
CA ASN A 235 -18.09 -13.15 3.93
C ASN A 235 -17.30 -12.86 5.20
N LYS A 236 -16.08 -12.33 5.16
CA LYS A 236 -15.30 -12.25 6.40
C LYS A 236 -14.74 -10.89 6.80
N ILE A 237 -14.38 -10.03 5.89
CA ILE A 237 -13.73 -8.77 6.24
C ILE A 237 -14.17 -7.68 5.28
N GLU A 238 -14.66 -6.58 5.82
CA GLU A 238 -14.84 -5.35 5.06
C GLU A 238 -13.47 -4.70 4.85
N TYR A 239 -12.84 -4.95 3.70
CA TYR A 239 -11.49 -4.51 3.37
C TYR A 239 -11.30 -2.99 3.51
N THR A 240 -12.33 -2.21 3.17
CA THR A 240 -12.30 -0.75 3.32
C THR A 240 -12.22 -0.31 4.78
N SER A 241 -12.79 -1.08 5.71
CA SER A 241 -12.80 -0.72 7.13
C SER A 241 -11.42 -0.84 7.80
N VAL A 242 -10.55 -1.72 7.28
CA VAL A 242 -9.19 -1.89 7.79
C VAL A 242 -8.33 -0.66 7.52
N TYR A 243 -8.52 -0.03 6.35
CA TYR A 243 -7.73 1.11 5.85
C TYR A 243 -8.52 2.42 5.84
N LYS A 244 -9.66 2.49 6.54
CA LYS A 244 -10.54 3.68 6.51
C LYS A 244 -9.84 4.96 6.97
N MET A 245 -8.82 4.84 7.84
CA MET A 245 -8.06 6.00 8.30
C MET A 245 -7.19 6.55 7.19
N GLU A 246 -6.42 5.70 6.55
CA GLU A 246 -5.54 6.06 5.45
C GLU A 246 -6.36 6.57 4.26
N LEU A 247 -7.44 5.87 3.92
CA LEU A 247 -8.33 6.29 2.85
C LEU A 247 -9.01 7.62 3.16
N GLY A 248 -9.53 7.80 4.38
CA GLY A 248 -10.21 9.04 4.79
C GLY A 248 -9.28 10.24 4.88
N LEU A 249 -8.05 10.06 5.36
CA LEU A 249 -7.07 11.14 5.51
C LEU A 249 -6.47 11.60 4.18
N PHE A 250 -6.12 10.64 3.30
CA PHE A 250 -5.28 10.92 2.14
C PHE A 250 -6.01 10.81 0.78
N PHE A 251 -7.17 10.16 0.72
CA PHE A 251 -7.90 9.93 -0.53
C PHE A 251 -9.34 10.48 -0.50
N GLY A 252 -9.72 11.16 0.58
CA GLY A 252 -11.05 11.75 0.72
C GLY A 252 -12.17 10.72 0.88
N ALA A 253 -13.43 11.11 0.62
CA ALA A 253 -14.62 10.27 0.84
C ALA A 253 -14.81 9.12 -0.18
N GLN A 254 -13.72 8.57 -0.72
CA GLN A 254 -13.79 7.42 -1.64
C GLN A 254 -14.21 6.12 -0.95
N GLU A 255 -14.18 6.08 0.40
CA GLU A 255 -14.62 4.91 1.18
C GLU A 255 -16.03 4.44 0.78
N THR A 256 -16.96 5.36 0.57
CA THR A 256 -18.35 5.02 0.20
C THR A 256 -18.44 4.44 -1.22
N LYS A 257 -17.64 4.94 -2.16
CA LYS A 257 -17.56 4.40 -3.53
C LYS A 257 -16.92 3.02 -3.55
N LEU A 258 -15.84 2.83 -2.78
CA LEU A 258 -15.16 1.53 -2.66
C LEU A 258 -16.08 0.47 -2.02
N ARG A 259 -16.90 0.85 -1.03
CA ARG A 259 -17.90 -0.05 -0.45
C ARG A 259 -18.90 -0.52 -1.50
N ALA A 260 -19.41 0.36 -2.35
CA ALA A 260 -20.29 -0.01 -3.43
C ALA A 260 -19.66 -1.04 -4.37
N HIS A 261 -18.39 -0.85 -4.77
CA HIS A 261 -17.69 -1.78 -5.65
C HIS A 261 -17.44 -3.16 -5.01
N ILE A 262 -17.22 -3.23 -3.70
CA ILE A 262 -16.94 -4.49 -2.99
C ILE A 262 -18.23 -5.16 -2.50
N ALA A 263 -19.24 -4.36 -2.11
CA ALA A 263 -20.48 -4.84 -1.45
C ALA A 263 -21.64 -5.11 -2.40
N ASP A 264 -21.64 -4.60 -3.64
CA ASP A 264 -22.75 -4.72 -4.60
C ASP A 264 -23.09 -6.17 -5.03
N ASN A 265 -22.34 -7.16 -4.55
CA ASN A 265 -22.62 -8.60 -4.76
C ASN A 265 -22.66 -9.41 -3.45
N ALA A 266 -22.59 -8.79 -2.28
CA ALA A 266 -22.91 -9.50 -1.05
C ALA A 266 -24.44 -9.61 -0.99
N PRO A 267 -25.05 -10.82 -0.91
CA PRO A 267 -26.47 -10.94 -0.63
C PRO A 267 -26.73 -10.17 0.64
N THR A 268 -27.56 -9.13 0.54
CA THR A 268 -28.05 -8.38 1.70
C THR A 268 -28.77 -9.42 2.55
N GLY A 269 -28.17 -9.82 3.68
CA GLY A 269 -28.67 -10.85 4.57
C GLY A 269 -29.96 -10.43 5.29
N ARG A 270 -31.01 -10.10 4.53
CA ARG A 270 -32.36 -9.79 5.01
C ARG A 270 -33.41 -10.77 4.55
N ASP A 271 -33.02 -11.84 3.87
CA ASP A 271 -33.93 -12.87 3.37
C ASP A 271 -33.62 -14.26 3.94
N TYR A 272 -33.36 -14.35 5.26
CA TYR A 272 -33.41 -15.60 6.00
C TYR A 272 -34.09 -15.38 7.37
#